data_6e6688fb70e2621e9f3e454ea9e2e2ce
#
_entry.id   6e6688fb70e2621e9f3e454ea9e2e2ce
#
_cell.length_a   1.000
_cell.length_b   1.000
_cell.length_c   1.000
_cell.angle_alpha   90.00
_cell.angle_beta   90.00
_cell.angle_gamma   90.00
#
_symmetry.space_group_name_H-M   'P 1'
#
loop_
_entity.id
_entity.type
_entity.pdbx_description
1 polymer ?
#
loop_
_entity_poly.entity_id
_entity_poly.type
_entity_poly.pdbx_seq_one_letter_code
_entity_poly.pdbx_strand_id
1 'polypeptide(L)'
;MKFMKKAAAAVMAAAIMAALAGCGGTSASSTAVSSKAADSSTSAGAAVEKIKASGTLKVGVKADIPKYSLLNTTTNEYEGFEDDLAKVISGKIFDGDTSKVEFTTVNAKTRGPLLDKGDIDMVIATFTITDDRKQQYDFSDPYMTDAVGFLVKKDSGIKSLKDMNGKTIGVAQSATSRSALEDQAKQQGIALKFSEFATYPEIKAALDSGRIDVFSVDKSILNGYIDDKTEILDDTYAPQDYGVATKKGNDDLAKLVNDTITDLKSSGELQKMLDKWEIK
;
A
#
# COMPACT_ATOMS: atom_id res chain seq x y z
N MET A 1 39.81 34.91 19.89
CA MET A 1 39.36 36.30 20.14
C MET A 1 37.84 36.23 20.11
N LYS A 2 37.15 36.20 21.26
CA LYS A 2 36.49 37.36 21.93
C LYS A 2 35.33 37.87 21.09
N PHE A 3 34.05 38.03 21.48
CA PHE A 3 33.33 38.10 22.78
C PHE A 3 31.84 37.98 22.41
N MET A 4 30.94 37.20 23.05
CA MET A 4 30.12 37.59 24.23
C MET A 4 29.26 38.86 24.01
N LYS A 5 27.93 38.87 24.18
CA LYS A 5 27.12 38.99 25.42
C LYS A 5 25.66 39.22 24.97
N LYS A 6 24.63 38.50 25.46
CA LYS A 6 23.82 38.75 26.67
C LYS A 6 22.95 40.03 26.63
N ALA A 7 21.63 39.88 26.79
CA ALA A 7 20.77 40.31 27.89
C ALA A 7 19.31 40.35 27.38
N ALA A 8 18.31 39.72 27.90
CA ALA A 8 17.67 39.71 29.23
C ALA A 8 16.54 40.78 29.38
N ALA A 9 15.35 40.27 29.65
CA ALA A 9 14.32 40.66 30.63
C ALA A 9 13.46 41.92 30.34
N ALA A 10 12.14 41.86 30.51
CA ALA A 10 11.31 41.96 31.69
C ALA A 10 9.85 42.06 31.33
N VAL A 11 9.01 41.21 31.81
CA VAL A 11 7.95 41.36 32.84
C VAL A 11 7.23 42.71 32.89
N MET A 12 5.89 42.70 32.70
CA MET A 12 4.95 43.46 33.52
C MET A 12 3.56 42.83 33.49
N ALA A 13 3.11 42.42 34.66
CA ALA A 13 1.71 42.07 35.01
C ALA A 13 0.96 43.35 35.41
N ALA A 14 -0.34 43.39 35.06
CA ALA A 14 -1.25 44.25 35.76
C ALA A 14 -2.65 43.61 35.81
N ALA A 15 -3.02 43.20 36.98
CA ALA A 15 -4.39 42.83 37.39
C ALA A 15 -5.16 44.07 37.78
N ILE A 16 -6.45 44.12 37.39
CA ILE A 16 -7.44 44.97 38.05
C ILE A 16 -8.72 44.17 38.26
N MET A 17 -9.07 43.99 39.53
CA MET A 17 -10.37 43.57 40.05
C MET A 17 -11.23 44.82 40.33
N ALA A 18 -12.55 44.67 40.17
CA ALA A 18 -13.61 45.24 41.01
C ALA A 18 -14.95 44.94 40.32
N ALA A 19 -15.83 44.11 40.80
CA ALA A 19 -16.74 44.06 41.93
C ALA A 19 -17.96 45.05 41.85
N LEU A 20 -19.12 44.42 41.95
CA LEU A 20 -20.33 44.72 42.71
C LEU A 20 -21.63 44.93 41.92
N ALA A 21 -22.46 43.93 41.97
CA ALA A 21 -23.78 43.84 42.66
C ALA A 21 -24.92 44.75 42.15
N GLY A 22 -26.02 44.11 41.81
CA GLY A 22 -27.34 44.71 41.60
C GLY A 22 -28.37 43.61 41.43
N CYS A 23 -29.14 43.34 42.49
CA CYS A 23 -30.31 42.48 42.53
C CYS A 23 -31.49 43.07 41.72
N GLY A 24 -32.33 42.17 41.17
CA GLY A 24 -33.68 42.54 40.72
C GLY A 24 -34.32 41.52 39.81
N GLY A 25 -35.06 40.68 40.33
CA GLY A 25 -36.14 39.80 40.13
C GLY A 25 -36.80 39.54 38.76
N THR A 26 -37.25 38.33 38.74
CA THR A 26 -38.47 37.76 38.13
C THR A 26 -38.44 37.26 36.68
N SER A 27 -38.84 36.01 36.64
CA SER A 27 -39.60 35.28 35.63
C SER A 27 -38.87 34.48 34.57
N ALA A 28 -39.02 33.20 34.76
CA ALA A 28 -38.78 32.06 33.93
C ALA A 28 -39.07 32.24 32.43
N SER A 29 -38.10 31.88 31.62
CA SER A 29 -38.38 31.18 30.38
C SER A 29 -37.21 30.27 30.09
N SER A 30 -37.43 28.99 30.31
CA SER A 30 -36.52 27.92 30.00
C SER A 30 -36.42 27.75 28.47
N THR A 31 -35.44 28.39 27.85
CA THR A 31 -35.00 27.98 26.54
C THR A 31 -33.90 26.93 26.72
N ALA A 32 -34.30 25.69 26.57
CA ALA A 32 -33.40 24.58 26.41
C ALA A 32 -32.51 24.86 25.20
N VAL A 33 -31.27 25.20 25.47
CA VAL A 33 -30.21 25.12 24.46
C VAL A 33 -29.99 23.64 24.19
N SER A 34 -30.71 23.15 23.16
CA SER A 34 -30.45 21.85 22.55
C SER A 34 -29.02 21.90 22.05
N SER A 35 -28.11 21.35 22.82
CA SER A 35 -26.81 20.96 22.33
C SER A 35 -27.04 19.92 21.21
N LYS A 36 -27.04 20.40 19.98
CA LYS A 36 -27.03 19.56 18.80
C LYS A 36 -25.77 18.71 18.92
N ALA A 37 -25.95 17.49 19.43
CA ALA A 37 -24.93 16.44 19.27
C ALA A 37 -24.63 16.41 17.78
N ALA A 38 -23.40 16.67 17.42
CA ALA A 38 -22.93 16.47 16.06
C ALA A 38 -23.18 15.00 15.75
N ASP A 39 -24.13 14.79 14.87
CA ASP A 39 -24.52 13.52 14.34
C ASP A 39 -23.29 12.97 13.56
N SER A 40 -22.59 12.01 14.15
CA SER A 40 -21.49 11.29 13.53
C SER A 40 -22.00 10.21 12.55
N SER A 41 -23.15 10.40 11.95
CA SER A 41 -23.81 9.46 11.06
C SER A 41 -23.79 9.87 9.57
N THR A 42 -22.76 10.58 9.10
CA THR A 42 -22.72 11.05 7.69
C THR A 42 -21.45 10.69 6.95
N SER A 43 -21.03 9.42 6.95
CA SER A 43 -20.03 9.00 5.97
C SER A 43 -20.44 7.75 5.15
N ALA A 44 -21.61 7.17 5.39
CA ALA A 44 -22.09 6.07 4.58
C ALA A 44 -22.39 6.59 3.16
N GLY A 45 -21.56 6.26 2.18
CA GLY A 45 -21.74 6.62 0.78
C GLY A 45 -20.91 7.81 0.27
N ALA A 46 -20.20 8.55 1.15
CA ALA A 46 -19.56 9.81 0.74
C ALA A 46 -18.35 9.62 -0.22
N ALA A 47 -17.54 8.56 -0.07
CA ALA A 47 -16.37 8.35 -0.91
C ALA A 47 -16.76 7.87 -2.31
N VAL A 48 -17.68 6.93 -2.42
CA VAL A 48 -18.18 6.42 -3.71
C VAL A 48 -18.89 7.54 -4.48
N GLU A 49 -19.76 8.32 -3.84
CA GLU A 49 -20.44 9.45 -4.47
C GLU A 49 -19.47 10.54 -4.94
N LYS A 50 -18.42 10.81 -4.18
CA LYS A 50 -17.35 11.73 -4.58
C LYS A 50 -16.61 11.22 -5.84
N ILE A 51 -16.30 9.93 -5.91
CA ILE A 51 -15.67 9.29 -7.08
C ILE A 51 -16.63 9.37 -8.27
N LYS A 52 -17.91 9.04 -8.10
CA LYS A 52 -18.92 9.20 -9.16
C LYS A 52 -19.01 10.63 -9.67
N ALA A 53 -19.03 11.60 -8.78
CA ALA A 53 -19.09 13.01 -9.14
C ALA A 53 -17.83 13.50 -9.87
N SER A 54 -16.64 12.93 -9.57
CA SER A 54 -15.42 13.23 -10.30
C SER A 54 -15.37 12.59 -11.70
N GLY A 55 -16.20 11.57 -11.93
CA GLY A 55 -16.28 10.83 -13.20
C GLY A 55 -15.14 9.84 -13.42
N THR A 56 -14.26 9.61 -12.43
CA THR A 56 -13.08 8.74 -12.58
C THR A 56 -12.68 8.14 -11.24
N LEU A 57 -12.32 6.85 -11.24
CA LEU A 57 -11.70 6.13 -10.14
C LEU A 57 -10.18 6.18 -10.31
N LYS A 58 -9.48 6.76 -9.33
CA LYS A 58 -8.01 6.86 -9.35
C LYS A 58 -7.38 5.68 -8.62
N VAL A 59 -6.58 4.91 -9.34
CA VAL A 59 -6.00 3.66 -8.82
C VAL A 59 -4.48 3.70 -8.88
N GLY A 60 -3.83 3.46 -7.74
CA GLY A 60 -2.40 3.24 -7.68
C GLY A 60 -2.07 1.80 -8.07
N VAL A 61 -1.34 1.62 -9.17
CA VAL A 61 -0.91 0.32 -9.68
C VAL A 61 0.59 0.28 -9.89
N LYS A 62 1.16 -0.92 -9.96
CA LYS A 62 2.56 -1.08 -10.37
C LYS A 62 2.70 -0.77 -11.86
N ALA A 63 3.94 -0.57 -12.31
CA ALA A 63 4.24 -0.34 -13.73
C ALA A 63 5.35 -1.27 -14.22
N ASP A 64 5.81 -2.16 -13.35
CA ASP A 64 7.02 -2.94 -13.52
C ASP A 64 6.84 -4.44 -13.24
N ILE A 65 5.61 -4.94 -13.07
CA ILE A 65 5.35 -6.35 -12.78
C ILE A 65 4.61 -7.00 -13.97
N PRO A 66 5.29 -7.75 -14.83
CA PRO A 66 4.64 -8.53 -15.87
C PRO A 66 3.48 -9.38 -15.33
N LYS A 67 2.38 -9.47 -16.07
CA LYS A 67 1.14 -10.19 -15.75
C LYS A 67 0.27 -9.53 -14.66
N TYR A 68 0.85 -8.77 -13.71
CA TYR A 68 0.10 -8.07 -12.66
C TYR A 68 -0.31 -6.66 -13.09
N SER A 69 0.67 -5.81 -13.35
CA SER A 69 0.51 -4.46 -13.90
C SER A 69 1.83 -4.00 -14.51
N LEU A 70 1.85 -3.88 -15.81
CA LEU A 70 3.01 -3.46 -16.60
C LEU A 70 2.62 -2.27 -17.47
N LEU A 71 3.40 -1.18 -17.37
CA LEU A 71 3.21 -0.03 -18.25
C LEU A 71 3.91 -0.27 -19.59
N ASN A 72 3.12 -0.30 -20.66
CA ASN A 72 3.63 -0.22 -22.01
C ASN A 72 4.05 1.23 -22.30
N THR A 73 5.37 1.49 -22.32
CA THR A 73 5.90 2.85 -22.49
C THR A 73 5.69 3.44 -23.89
N THR A 74 5.29 2.61 -24.87
CA THR A 74 5.00 3.07 -26.22
C THR A 74 3.55 3.56 -26.35
N THR A 75 2.58 2.81 -25.79
CA THR A 75 1.15 3.15 -25.83
C THR A 75 0.70 3.97 -24.62
N ASN A 76 1.50 3.99 -23.55
CA ASN A 76 1.18 4.53 -22.24
C ASN A 76 -0.04 3.85 -21.59
N GLU A 77 -0.23 2.57 -21.88
CA GLU A 77 -1.33 1.74 -21.34
C GLU A 77 -0.78 0.77 -20.30
N TYR A 78 -1.58 0.52 -19.27
CA TYR A 78 -1.30 -0.49 -18.25
C TYR A 78 -2.01 -1.80 -18.61
N GLU A 79 -1.28 -2.91 -18.50
CA GLU A 79 -1.76 -4.23 -18.83
C GLU A 79 -1.41 -5.25 -17.75
N GLY A 80 -2.43 -5.91 -17.19
CA GLY A 80 -2.24 -6.93 -16.17
C GLY A 80 -3.52 -7.31 -15.43
N PHE A 81 -3.39 -8.30 -14.58
CA PHE A 81 -4.48 -8.79 -13.74
C PHE A 81 -5.02 -7.70 -12.81
N GLU A 82 -4.12 -6.93 -12.16
CA GLU A 82 -4.51 -5.87 -11.22
C GLU A 82 -5.20 -4.70 -11.93
N ASP A 83 -4.81 -4.42 -13.18
CA ASP A 83 -5.44 -3.40 -14.01
C ASP A 83 -6.85 -3.84 -14.45
N ASP A 84 -7.02 -5.12 -14.80
CA ASP A 84 -8.35 -5.69 -15.10
C ASP A 84 -9.23 -5.68 -13.85
N LEU A 85 -8.69 -6.01 -12.68
CA LEU A 85 -9.42 -5.96 -11.41
C LEU A 85 -9.90 -4.54 -11.09
N ALA A 86 -9.06 -3.53 -11.31
CA ALA A 86 -9.42 -2.12 -11.16
C ALA A 86 -10.59 -1.73 -12.08
N LYS A 87 -10.58 -2.20 -13.35
CA LYS A 87 -11.66 -1.98 -14.31
C LYS A 87 -12.98 -2.62 -13.86
N VAL A 88 -12.94 -3.82 -13.27
CA VAL A 88 -14.14 -4.46 -12.72
C VAL A 88 -14.71 -3.64 -11.56
N ILE A 89 -13.86 -3.15 -10.63
CA ILE A 89 -14.32 -2.29 -9.53
C ILE A 89 -14.91 -0.98 -10.07
N SER A 90 -14.29 -0.37 -11.08
CA SER A 90 -14.83 0.81 -11.76
C SER A 90 -16.25 0.55 -12.30
N GLY A 91 -16.45 -0.59 -12.96
CA GLY A 91 -17.79 -0.98 -13.45
C GLY A 91 -18.84 -1.07 -12.34
N LYS A 92 -18.47 -1.46 -11.13
CA LYS A 92 -19.38 -1.47 -9.96
C LYS A 92 -19.72 -0.05 -9.48
N ILE A 93 -18.81 0.90 -9.63
CA ILE A 93 -19.01 2.32 -9.25
C ILE A 93 -19.82 3.06 -10.32
N PHE A 94 -19.53 2.84 -11.60
CA PHE A 94 -20.05 3.60 -12.73
C PHE A 94 -21.07 2.82 -13.59
N ASP A 95 -21.93 2.03 -12.95
CA ASP A 95 -23.07 1.35 -13.58
C ASP A 95 -22.71 0.52 -14.84
N GLY A 96 -21.56 -0.15 -14.79
CA GLY A 96 -21.04 -1.02 -15.85
C GLY A 96 -19.94 -0.38 -16.72
N ASP A 97 -19.65 0.92 -16.57
CA ASP A 97 -18.57 1.58 -17.32
C ASP A 97 -17.19 1.27 -16.72
N THR A 98 -16.47 0.33 -17.30
CA THR A 98 -15.14 -0.09 -16.88
C THR A 98 -14.02 0.84 -17.37
N SER A 99 -14.32 1.83 -18.19
CA SER A 99 -13.34 2.78 -18.76
C SER A 99 -13.03 3.96 -17.82
N LYS A 100 -13.80 4.14 -16.76
CA LYS A 100 -13.68 5.25 -15.80
C LYS A 100 -12.58 5.02 -14.77
N VAL A 101 -11.40 4.60 -15.21
CA VAL A 101 -10.22 4.36 -14.36
C VAL A 101 -9.07 5.24 -14.82
N GLU A 102 -8.43 5.92 -13.88
CA GLU A 102 -7.16 6.62 -14.06
C GLU A 102 -6.08 5.89 -13.26
N PHE A 103 -5.06 5.39 -13.94
CA PHE A 103 -3.95 4.69 -13.30
C PHE A 103 -2.81 5.63 -12.93
N THR A 104 -2.31 5.49 -11.71
CA THR A 104 -1.12 6.18 -11.23
C THR A 104 -0.05 5.16 -10.88
N THR A 105 1.14 5.29 -11.49
CA THR A 105 2.29 4.44 -11.15
C THR A 105 2.68 4.60 -9.68
N VAL A 106 2.73 3.49 -8.96
CA VAL A 106 3.25 3.44 -7.59
C VAL A 106 4.32 2.36 -7.45
N ASN A 107 5.15 2.50 -6.43
CA ASN A 107 6.02 1.44 -5.94
C ASN A 107 5.69 1.10 -4.48
N ALA A 108 6.40 0.15 -3.88
CA ALA A 108 6.10 -0.29 -2.52
C ALA A 108 6.24 0.83 -1.47
N LYS A 109 7.09 1.86 -1.73
CA LYS A 109 7.30 3.01 -0.85
C LYS A 109 6.25 4.11 -1.05
N THR A 110 5.77 4.34 -2.27
CA THR A 110 4.93 5.50 -2.61
C THR A 110 3.43 5.22 -2.55
N ARG A 111 2.99 3.96 -2.69
CA ARG A 111 1.56 3.59 -2.74
C ARG A 111 0.76 4.03 -1.52
N GLY A 112 1.31 3.86 -0.30
CA GLY A 112 0.65 4.31 0.93
C GLY A 112 0.54 5.83 1.03
N PRO A 113 1.65 6.59 0.96
CA PRO A 113 1.61 8.05 1.00
C PRO A 113 0.69 8.71 -0.03
N LEU A 114 0.57 8.18 -1.26
CA LEU A 114 -0.35 8.70 -2.27
C LEU A 114 -1.82 8.46 -1.88
N LEU A 115 -2.12 7.28 -1.31
CA LEU A 115 -3.44 6.97 -0.78
C LEU A 115 -3.81 7.88 0.41
N ASP A 116 -2.88 8.11 1.33
CA ASP A 116 -3.09 8.98 2.50
C ASP A 116 -3.41 10.43 2.10
N LYS A 117 -2.74 10.94 1.07
CA LYS A 117 -2.99 12.28 0.54
C LYS A 117 -4.31 12.39 -0.23
N GLY A 118 -4.85 11.26 -0.71
CA GLY A 118 -6.01 11.25 -1.59
C GLY A 118 -5.68 11.61 -3.04
N ASP A 119 -4.41 11.44 -3.45
CA ASP A 119 -3.99 11.55 -4.85
C ASP A 119 -4.53 10.36 -5.66
N ILE A 120 -4.75 9.22 -4.99
CA ILE A 120 -5.42 8.02 -5.49
C ILE A 120 -6.52 7.60 -4.51
N ASP A 121 -7.57 6.94 -5.01
CA ASP A 121 -8.71 6.49 -4.22
C ASP A 121 -8.48 5.10 -3.61
N MET A 122 -7.74 4.24 -4.32
CA MET A 122 -7.36 2.90 -3.86
C MET A 122 -6.02 2.45 -4.44
N VAL A 123 -5.47 1.40 -3.86
CA VAL A 123 -4.21 0.74 -4.29
C VAL A 123 -4.49 -0.70 -4.65
N ILE A 124 -4.12 -1.10 -5.87
CA ILE A 124 -4.03 -2.50 -6.31
C ILE A 124 -2.62 -2.69 -6.88
N ALA A 125 -1.68 -3.12 -6.03
CA ALA A 125 -0.26 -3.06 -6.35
C ALA A 125 0.54 -4.11 -5.57
N THR A 126 0.14 -5.40 -5.65
CA THR A 126 0.69 -6.51 -4.87
C THR A 126 0.89 -6.10 -3.40
N PHE A 127 -0.19 -5.51 -2.81
CA PHE A 127 -0.09 -4.90 -1.50
C PHE A 127 -0.41 -5.92 -0.41
N THR A 128 0.64 -6.50 0.18
CA THR A 128 0.52 -7.48 1.25
C THR A 128 -0.25 -6.92 2.43
N ILE A 129 -1.28 -7.64 2.85
CA ILE A 129 -2.06 -7.36 4.04
C ILE A 129 -1.19 -7.72 5.25
N THR A 130 -0.94 -6.75 6.15
CA THR A 130 -0.26 -6.96 7.43
C THR A 130 -1.03 -6.25 8.54
N ASP A 131 -0.84 -6.67 9.79
CA ASP A 131 -1.54 -6.03 10.92
C ASP A 131 -1.17 -4.56 11.07
N ASP A 132 0.07 -4.19 10.83
CA ASP A 132 0.52 -2.78 10.85
C ASP A 132 -0.17 -1.97 9.75
N ARG A 133 -0.31 -2.54 8.54
CA ARG A 133 -0.98 -1.86 7.43
C ARG A 133 -2.49 -1.75 7.64
N LYS A 134 -3.12 -2.74 8.27
CA LYS A 134 -4.54 -2.69 8.67
C LYS A 134 -4.85 -1.56 9.67
N GLN A 135 -3.87 -1.12 10.45
CA GLN A 135 -4.05 0.04 11.32
C GLN A 135 -4.17 1.35 10.52
N GLN A 136 -3.59 1.41 9.32
CA GLN A 136 -3.51 2.60 8.49
C GLN A 136 -4.53 2.60 7.33
N TYR A 137 -4.85 1.42 6.78
CA TYR A 137 -5.68 1.23 5.59
C TYR A 137 -6.79 0.22 5.85
N ASP A 138 -7.88 0.32 5.12
CA ASP A 138 -8.86 -0.74 4.99
C ASP A 138 -8.48 -1.62 3.80
N PHE A 139 -8.41 -2.92 4.03
CA PHE A 139 -8.08 -3.92 3.00
C PHE A 139 -9.30 -4.76 2.68
N SER A 140 -9.43 -5.14 1.42
CA SER A 140 -10.32 -6.22 1.02
C SER A 140 -9.83 -7.58 1.56
N ASP A 141 -10.67 -8.59 1.45
CA ASP A 141 -10.21 -9.98 1.48
C ASP A 141 -9.08 -10.18 0.45
N PRO A 142 -8.15 -11.12 0.69
CA PRO A 142 -7.09 -11.39 -0.26
C PRO A 142 -7.64 -11.79 -1.63
N TYR A 143 -7.17 -11.14 -2.70
CA TYR A 143 -7.44 -11.59 -4.07
C TYR A 143 -6.43 -12.63 -4.55
N MET A 144 -5.29 -12.76 -3.88
CA MET A 144 -4.24 -13.74 -4.14
C MET A 144 -3.37 -13.94 -2.92
N THR A 145 -2.79 -15.14 -2.78
CA THR A 145 -1.74 -15.45 -1.79
C THR A 145 -0.49 -15.91 -2.51
N ASP A 146 0.65 -15.34 -2.17
CA ASP A 146 1.98 -15.67 -2.67
C ASP A 146 2.92 -15.95 -1.47
N ALA A 147 4.21 -16.07 -1.71
CA ALA A 147 5.24 -16.17 -0.68
C ALA A 147 6.56 -15.56 -1.15
N VAL A 148 7.32 -14.98 -0.22
CA VAL A 148 8.66 -14.44 -0.51
C VAL A 148 9.57 -15.54 -1.01
N GLY A 149 10.26 -15.29 -2.13
CA GLY A 149 11.23 -16.20 -2.76
C GLY A 149 12.54 -15.52 -3.09
N PHE A 150 13.36 -16.22 -3.86
CA PHE A 150 14.71 -15.79 -4.24
C PHE A 150 14.99 -16.04 -5.71
N LEU A 151 15.47 -15.03 -6.41
CA LEU A 151 16.07 -15.13 -7.72
C LEU A 151 17.60 -15.00 -7.57
N VAL A 152 18.33 -15.97 -8.08
CA VAL A 152 19.79 -16.02 -8.02
C VAL A 152 20.38 -16.30 -9.40
N LYS A 153 21.67 -16.01 -9.59
CA LYS A 153 22.36 -16.47 -10.78
C LYS A 153 22.57 -18.00 -10.71
N LYS A 154 22.39 -18.70 -11.82
CA LYS A 154 22.57 -20.17 -11.91
C LYS A 154 23.97 -20.63 -11.50
N ASP A 155 24.99 -19.80 -11.74
CA ASP A 155 26.39 -20.06 -11.40
C ASP A 155 26.80 -19.55 -10.01
N SER A 156 25.86 -19.02 -9.22
CA SER A 156 26.15 -18.46 -7.89
C SER A 156 26.51 -19.52 -6.84
N GLY A 157 26.10 -20.76 -7.06
CA GLY A 157 26.20 -21.84 -6.07
C GLY A 157 25.21 -21.73 -4.89
N ILE A 158 24.33 -20.70 -4.87
CA ILE A 158 23.31 -20.51 -3.84
C ILE A 158 22.11 -21.40 -4.17
N LYS A 159 21.73 -22.27 -3.23
CA LYS A 159 20.58 -23.18 -3.38
C LYS A 159 19.52 -23.02 -2.29
N SER A 160 19.88 -22.37 -1.18
CA SER A 160 19.00 -22.19 -0.02
C SER A 160 19.39 -20.94 0.76
N LEU A 161 18.56 -20.54 1.73
CA LEU A 161 18.85 -19.45 2.66
C LEU A 161 20.20 -19.67 3.41
N LYS A 162 20.56 -20.95 3.70
CA LYS A 162 21.81 -21.27 4.41
C LYS A 162 23.06 -20.84 3.63
N ASP A 163 23.01 -20.89 2.30
CA ASP A 163 24.11 -20.51 1.42
C ASP A 163 24.26 -18.98 1.31
N MET A 164 23.32 -18.24 1.87
CA MET A 164 23.28 -16.77 1.80
C MET A 164 24.03 -16.08 2.95
N ASN A 165 24.69 -16.83 3.84
CA ASN A 165 25.44 -16.22 4.94
C ASN A 165 26.52 -15.25 4.42
N GLY A 166 26.46 -13.98 4.89
CA GLY A 166 27.34 -12.90 4.44
C GLY A 166 26.99 -12.30 3.07
N LYS A 167 26.00 -12.84 2.37
CA LYS A 167 25.55 -12.38 1.04
C LYS A 167 24.74 -11.10 1.12
N THR A 168 24.67 -10.38 0.00
CA THR A 168 23.90 -9.16 -0.17
C THR A 168 22.60 -9.46 -0.90
N ILE A 169 21.48 -9.19 -0.21
CA ILE A 169 20.13 -9.41 -0.71
C ILE A 169 19.55 -8.07 -1.20
N GLY A 170 19.13 -8.00 -2.45
CA GLY A 170 18.39 -6.87 -2.99
C GLY A 170 16.90 -7.00 -2.69
N VAL A 171 16.30 -5.97 -2.12
CA VAL A 171 14.88 -5.89 -1.78
C VAL A 171 14.30 -4.54 -2.17
N ALA A 172 12.98 -4.47 -2.34
CA ALA A 172 12.32 -3.19 -2.58
C ALA A 172 12.11 -2.43 -1.26
N GLN A 173 12.30 -1.11 -1.30
CA GLN A 173 12.05 -0.21 -0.16
C GLN A 173 10.61 -0.34 0.34
N SER A 174 10.41 -0.47 1.65
CA SER A 174 9.09 -0.58 2.29
C SER A 174 8.27 -1.84 1.90
N ALA A 175 8.92 -2.83 1.28
CA ALA A 175 8.33 -4.15 1.06
C ALA A 175 8.47 -5.03 2.32
N THR A 176 7.68 -6.09 2.39
CA THR A 176 7.67 -7.06 3.50
C THR A 176 8.85 -8.04 3.45
N SER A 177 9.46 -8.23 2.26
CA SER A 177 10.50 -9.23 2.03
C SER A 177 11.72 -9.05 2.95
N ARG A 178 12.13 -7.81 3.24
CA ARG A 178 13.27 -7.58 4.13
C ARG A 178 13.01 -8.10 5.54
N SER A 179 11.92 -7.66 6.20
CA SER A 179 11.61 -8.09 7.56
C SER A 179 11.38 -9.60 7.65
N ALA A 180 10.69 -10.18 6.67
CA ALA A 180 10.47 -11.62 6.59
C ALA A 180 11.80 -12.41 6.54
N LEU A 181 12.78 -11.93 5.78
CA LEU A 181 14.10 -12.57 5.69
C LEU A 181 14.97 -12.32 6.92
N GLU A 182 14.92 -11.13 7.51
CA GLU A 182 15.63 -10.84 8.77
C GLU A 182 15.20 -11.79 9.87
N ASP A 183 13.90 -12.07 10.00
CA ASP A 183 13.34 -12.99 10.98
C ASP A 183 13.79 -14.44 10.73
N GLN A 184 13.73 -14.90 9.49
CA GLN A 184 14.16 -16.25 9.11
C GLN A 184 15.67 -16.44 9.28
N ALA A 185 16.48 -15.47 8.84
CA ALA A 185 17.93 -15.50 8.97
C ALA A 185 18.35 -15.54 10.46
N LYS A 186 17.71 -14.73 11.30
CA LYS A 186 17.95 -14.71 12.76
C LYS A 186 17.66 -16.06 13.40
N GLN A 187 16.55 -16.72 13.05
CA GLN A 187 16.19 -18.04 13.56
C GLN A 187 17.23 -19.12 13.19
N GLN A 188 17.90 -18.96 12.04
CA GLN A 188 18.89 -19.91 11.53
C GLN A 188 20.33 -19.51 11.81
N GLY A 189 20.58 -18.39 12.50
CA GLY A 189 21.93 -17.88 12.78
C GLY A 189 22.71 -17.41 11.55
N ILE A 190 21.97 -16.94 10.52
CA ILE A 190 22.51 -16.49 9.24
C ILE A 190 22.62 -14.96 9.26
N ALA A 191 23.76 -14.42 8.85
CA ALA A 191 23.98 -12.98 8.71
C ALA A 191 23.75 -12.56 7.25
N LEU A 192 22.75 -11.71 7.01
CA LEU A 192 22.44 -11.16 5.69
C LEU A 192 22.83 -9.66 5.63
N LYS A 193 23.21 -9.20 4.44
CA LYS A 193 23.32 -7.79 4.11
C LYS A 193 22.18 -7.42 3.19
N PHE A 194 21.62 -6.23 3.34
CA PHE A 194 20.52 -5.77 2.49
C PHE A 194 20.91 -4.54 1.69
N SER A 195 20.50 -4.52 0.42
CA SER A 195 20.51 -3.36 -0.46
C SER A 195 19.07 -3.06 -0.88
N GLU A 196 18.61 -1.84 -0.65
CA GLU A 196 17.25 -1.42 -0.94
C GLU A 196 17.17 -0.60 -2.22
N PHE A 197 16.17 -0.88 -3.04
CA PHE A 197 15.95 -0.24 -4.34
C PHE A 197 14.51 0.29 -4.44
N ALA A 198 14.28 1.26 -5.32
CA ALA A 198 12.96 1.82 -5.53
C ALA A 198 12.07 0.91 -6.40
N THR A 199 12.65 0.22 -7.38
CA THR A 199 11.93 -0.56 -8.39
C THR A 199 12.53 -1.97 -8.53
N TYR A 200 11.74 -2.90 -9.03
CA TYR A 200 12.21 -4.27 -9.30
C TYR A 200 13.22 -4.35 -10.46
N PRO A 201 13.08 -3.59 -11.56
CA PRO A 201 14.13 -3.53 -12.59
C PRO A 201 15.50 -3.11 -12.06
N GLU A 202 15.55 -2.18 -11.09
CA GLU A 202 16.83 -1.79 -10.47
C GLU A 202 17.45 -2.94 -9.67
N ILE A 203 16.63 -3.76 -8.98
CA ILE A 203 17.11 -4.93 -8.25
C ILE A 203 17.65 -5.97 -9.24
N LYS A 204 16.91 -6.26 -10.33
CA LYS A 204 17.36 -7.19 -11.37
C LYS A 204 18.69 -6.75 -12.00
N ALA A 205 18.81 -5.46 -12.35
CA ALA A 205 20.05 -4.90 -12.87
C ALA A 205 21.23 -4.99 -11.87
N ALA A 206 20.94 -4.86 -10.57
CA ALA A 206 21.92 -5.03 -9.51
C ALA A 206 22.36 -6.51 -9.39
N LEU A 207 21.44 -7.46 -9.52
CA LEU A 207 21.75 -8.89 -9.57
C LEU A 207 22.60 -9.23 -10.79
N ASP A 208 22.22 -8.76 -11.98
CA ASP A 208 22.92 -9.03 -13.22
C ASP A 208 24.36 -8.50 -13.21
N SER A 209 24.54 -7.31 -12.66
CA SER A 209 25.89 -6.70 -12.53
C SER A 209 26.73 -7.26 -11.37
N GLY A 210 26.16 -8.13 -10.51
CA GLY A 210 26.84 -8.69 -9.35
C GLY A 210 27.02 -7.72 -8.18
N ARG A 211 26.26 -6.61 -8.15
CA ARG A 211 26.23 -5.69 -7.00
C ARG A 211 25.48 -6.28 -5.80
N ILE A 212 24.58 -7.23 -6.06
CA ILE A 212 23.89 -8.07 -5.07
C ILE A 212 24.03 -9.53 -5.49
N ASP A 213 23.90 -10.43 -4.53
CA ASP A 213 23.98 -11.88 -4.74
C ASP A 213 22.61 -12.50 -5.02
N VAL A 214 21.55 -11.93 -4.44
CA VAL A 214 20.18 -12.46 -4.45
C VAL A 214 19.19 -11.31 -4.63
N PHE A 215 18.19 -11.50 -5.49
CA PHE A 215 17.00 -10.65 -5.55
C PHE A 215 15.86 -11.35 -4.82
N SER A 216 15.31 -10.72 -3.78
CA SER A 216 14.22 -11.28 -3.01
C SER A 216 12.97 -10.42 -3.05
N VAL A 217 11.89 -11.04 -3.48
CA VAL A 217 10.51 -10.56 -3.49
C VAL A 217 9.59 -11.78 -3.63
N ASP A 218 8.31 -11.57 -3.68
CA ASP A 218 7.30 -12.62 -3.82
C ASP A 218 7.50 -13.42 -5.12
N LYS A 219 7.32 -14.73 -5.04
CA LYS A 219 7.76 -15.67 -6.09
C LYS A 219 7.08 -15.44 -7.44
N SER A 220 5.80 -15.07 -7.42
CA SER A 220 5.07 -14.74 -8.65
C SER A 220 5.65 -13.52 -9.37
N ILE A 221 6.14 -12.53 -8.61
CA ILE A 221 6.82 -11.35 -9.16
C ILE A 221 8.15 -11.76 -9.77
N LEU A 222 8.94 -12.61 -9.09
CA LEU A 222 10.23 -13.11 -9.63
C LEU A 222 10.07 -13.80 -10.97
N ASN A 223 8.94 -14.47 -11.23
CA ASN A 223 8.65 -15.10 -12.53
C ASN A 223 8.66 -14.10 -13.70
N GLY A 224 8.39 -12.82 -13.43
CA GLY A 224 8.50 -11.75 -14.43
C GLY A 224 9.92 -11.28 -14.72
N TYR A 225 10.90 -11.73 -13.93
CA TYR A 225 12.32 -11.30 -14.00
C TYR A 225 13.31 -12.41 -14.26
N ILE A 226 12.84 -13.67 -14.31
CA ILE A 226 13.69 -14.82 -14.64
C ILE A 226 14.17 -14.76 -16.09
N ASP A 227 15.41 -15.18 -16.33
CA ASP A 227 16.01 -15.28 -17.66
C ASP A 227 16.92 -16.53 -17.76
N ASP A 228 17.63 -16.65 -18.86
CA ASP A 228 18.50 -17.81 -19.12
C ASP A 228 19.68 -17.96 -18.13
N LYS A 229 20.04 -16.86 -17.42
CA LYS A 229 21.19 -16.82 -16.49
C LYS A 229 20.76 -16.95 -15.03
N THR A 230 19.48 -16.87 -14.74
CA THR A 230 18.95 -16.85 -13.38
C THR A 230 18.01 -18.01 -13.13
N GLU A 231 17.83 -18.36 -11.86
CA GLU A 231 16.88 -19.36 -11.38
C GLU A 231 16.16 -18.87 -10.13
N ILE A 232 14.90 -19.26 -9.98
CA ILE A 232 14.13 -19.05 -8.76
C ILE A 232 14.30 -20.28 -7.88
N LEU A 233 14.71 -20.08 -6.63
CA LEU A 233 14.87 -21.17 -5.68
C LEU A 233 13.50 -21.74 -5.24
N ASP A 234 13.49 -23.02 -4.84
CA ASP A 234 12.28 -23.65 -4.33
C ASP A 234 11.85 -23.10 -2.97
N ASP A 235 12.81 -22.69 -2.15
CA ASP A 235 12.56 -22.11 -0.82
C ASP A 235 11.62 -20.90 -0.91
N THR A 236 10.62 -20.88 -0.02
CA THR A 236 9.69 -19.75 0.16
C THR A 236 9.51 -19.42 1.63
N TYR A 237 9.25 -18.14 1.92
CA TYR A 237 9.07 -17.64 3.28
C TYR A 237 7.89 -16.68 3.33
N ALA A 238 7.27 -16.59 4.50
CA ALA A 238 6.25 -15.61 4.82
C ALA A 238 5.15 -15.47 3.76
N PRO A 239 3.97 -16.05 3.96
CA PRO A 239 2.82 -15.87 3.08
C PRO A 239 2.55 -14.38 2.81
N GLN A 240 2.19 -14.07 1.58
CA GLN A 240 1.92 -12.72 1.11
C GLN A 240 0.49 -12.65 0.57
N ASP A 241 -0.46 -12.33 1.44
CA ASP A 241 -1.85 -12.12 1.06
C ASP A 241 -2.01 -10.72 0.45
N TYR A 242 -2.33 -10.62 -0.84
CA TYR A 242 -2.53 -9.35 -1.52
C TYR A 242 -3.97 -8.90 -1.42
N GLY A 243 -4.18 -7.67 -0.95
CA GLY A 243 -5.49 -7.03 -0.88
C GLY A 243 -5.52 -5.68 -1.59
N VAL A 244 -6.72 -5.27 -1.97
CA VAL A 244 -6.98 -3.89 -2.40
C VAL A 244 -7.06 -3.03 -1.16
N ALA A 245 -6.27 -1.94 -1.13
CA ALA A 245 -6.26 -1.02 0.00
C ALA A 245 -7.01 0.26 -0.33
N THR A 246 -7.84 0.71 0.60
CA THR A 246 -8.53 2.00 0.59
C THR A 246 -8.14 2.82 1.82
N LYS A 247 -8.35 4.13 1.76
CA LYS A 247 -8.05 5.01 2.90
C LYS A 247 -9.03 4.74 4.04
N LYS A 248 -8.52 4.67 5.27
CA LYS A 248 -9.33 4.57 6.48
C LYS A 248 -10.42 5.65 6.53
N GLY A 249 -11.63 5.22 6.85
CA GLY A 249 -12.80 6.08 6.93
C GLY A 249 -13.56 6.25 5.60
N ASN A 250 -13.11 5.63 4.52
CA ASN A 250 -13.85 5.49 3.27
C ASN A 250 -14.64 4.16 3.26
N ASP A 251 -15.46 3.94 4.30
CA ASP A 251 -16.09 2.65 4.60
C ASP A 251 -16.99 2.13 3.47
N ASP A 252 -17.64 3.02 2.74
CA ASP A 252 -18.49 2.69 1.58
C ASP A 252 -17.66 2.16 0.41
N LEU A 253 -16.52 2.79 0.12
CA LEU A 253 -15.60 2.32 -0.91
C LEU A 253 -14.95 0.99 -0.49
N ALA A 254 -14.49 0.90 0.77
CA ALA A 254 -13.90 -0.33 1.32
C ALA A 254 -14.89 -1.50 1.22
N LYS A 255 -16.15 -1.27 1.57
CA LYS A 255 -17.21 -2.26 1.47
C LYS A 255 -17.47 -2.66 0.01
N LEU A 256 -17.64 -1.71 -0.90
CA LEU A 256 -17.88 -1.97 -2.33
C LEU A 256 -16.73 -2.82 -2.92
N VAL A 257 -15.50 -2.47 -2.60
CA VAL A 257 -14.30 -3.20 -3.04
C VAL A 257 -14.31 -4.62 -2.47
N ASN A 258 -14.54 -4.79 -1.17
CA ASN A 258 -14.57 -6.11 -0.55
C ASN A 258 -15.70 -7.00 -1.08
N ASP A 259 -16.90 -6.45 -1.24
CA ASP A 259 -18.03 -7.16 -1.83
C ASP A 259 -17.70 -7.61 -3.27
N THR A 260 -17.03 -6.75 -4.05
CA THR A 260 -16.60 -7.10 -5.42
C THR A 260 -15.60 -8.27 -5.42
N ILE A 261 -14.59 -8.26 -4.52
CA ILE A 261 -13.63 -9.38 -4.40
C ILE A 261 -14.37 -10.67 -3.99
N THR A 262 -15.29 -10.59 -3.04
CA THR A 262 -16.08 -11.73 -2.58
C THR A 262 -16.96 -12.31 -3.70
N ASP A 263 -17.62 -11.46 -4.49
CA ASP A 263 -18.43 -11.86 -5.65
C ASP A 263 -17.56 -12.56 -6.70
N LEU A 264 -16.38 -11.98 -7.03
CA LEU A 264 -15.46 -12.56 -8.00
C LEU A 264 -14.92 -13.92 -7.55
N LYS A 265 -14.66 -14.10 -6.26
CA LYS A 265 -14.23 -15.39 -5.68
C LYS A 265 -15.37 -16.42 -5.74
N SER A 266 -16.55 -16.05 -5.29
CA SER A 266 -17.70 -16.96 -5.17
C SER A 266 -18.23 -17.42 -6.55
N SER A 267 -18.13 -16.55 -7.56
CA SER A 267 -18.52 -16.88 -8.95
C SER A 267 -17.44 -17.61 -9.73
N GLY A 268 -16.21 -17.71 -9.23
CA GLY A 268 -15.05 -18.26 -9.93
C GLY A 268 -14.45 -17.32 -10.99
N GLU A 269 -14.97 -16.11 -11.13
CA GLU A 269 -14.43 -15.14 -12.11
C GLU A 269 -13.03 -14.67 -11.72
N LEU A 270 -12.71 -14.56 -10.41
CA LEU A 270 -11.36 -14.22 -9.97
C LEU A 270 -10.32 -15.22 -10.48
N GLN A 271 -10.64 -16.53 -10.40
CA GLN A 271 -9.75 -17.57 -10.93
C GLN A 271 -9.58 -17.46 -12.45
N LYS A 272 -10.65 -17.20 -13.19
CA LYS A 272 -10.54 -17.00 -14.64
C LYS A 272 -9.68 -15.79 -15.01
N MET A 273 -9.74 -14.72 -14.20
CA MET A 273 -8.88 -13.55 -14.40
C MET A 273 -7.40 -13.90 -14.13
N LEU A 274 -7.10 -14.66 -13.08
CA LEU A 274 -5.76 -15.17 -12.79
C LEU A 274 -5.24 -16.08 -13.92
N ASP A 275 -6.08 -17.00 -14.38
CA ASP A 275 -5.76 -17.93 -15.49
C ASP A 275 -5.50 -17.18 -16.81
N LYS A 276 -6.28 -16.13 -17.11
CA LYS A 276 -6.07 -15.26 -18.28
C LYS A 276 -4.66 -14.69 -18.30
N TRP A 277 -4.15 -14.31 -17.15
CA TRP A 277 -2.81 -13.74 -16.99
C TRP A 277 -1.75 -14.78 -16.63
N GLU A 278 -2.10 -16.08 -16.62
CA GLU A 278 -1.19 -17.19 -16.26
C GLU A 278 -0.50 -16.98 -14.91
N ILE A 279 -1.25 -16.43 -13.94
CA ILE A 279 -0.82 -16.29 -12.55
C ILE A 279 -1.24 -17.55 -11.80
N LYS A 280 -0.27 -18.18 -11.10
CA LYS A 280 -0.45 -19.47 -10.41
C LYS A 280 -0.09 -19.33 -8.94
#